data_eab21446885ab82ea6a0ecae4a4381cd
#
_entry.id   eab21446885ab82ea6a0ecae4a4381cd
#
_cell.length_a   1.000
_cell.length_b   1.000
_cell.length_c   1.000
_cell.angle_alpha   90.00
_cell.angle_beta   90.00
_cell.angle_gamma   90.00
#
_symmetry.space_group_name_H-M   'P 1'
#
loop_
_entity.id
_entity.type
_entity.pdbx_description
1 polymer ?
#
loop_
_entity_poly.entity_id
_entity_poly.type
_entity_poly.pdbx_seq_one_letter_code
_entity_poly.pdbx_strand_id
1 'polypeptide(L)'
;MHSGLSTRRFRTSDLSPEHRAYVASNWHGSARPDQVEPDDPDWAVWLVLGGRGSGKTRTGAEWVLDRVRRGARRIALVGPTLHDAREVMLGGQSGLMRVAQANLRPRFEPTRRRVVFPDDDHGPGAVAHLFSAHEPDSLRGPQFDCAWGDEFCAWKDPDAVLSNLRLGLRLSTKTGARPRLCLTTTPKPGTALDRLAAQSGTRLVRSRTRDNADHLAPGFVERMEETYGGTALGRQELDGEIVRDHPGAVFARTDIDAHRVAEAPPLDRILVALDPPATSGPKADACGIVVAGAAGRGRKAQAYVLHDASVAGATPQAWAERAVAAYREFGAEAILAETNQGGEMIEAVIREVGPDVPVLRRHARRSKRGRAVPVGLLYARGRVRHVGRMDALEDELCSFGGPHASGSPDRMDALVWAVSELLLDRPAPKVHLF
;
A
#
# COMPACT_ATOMS: atom_id res chain seq x y z
N MET A 1 -33.43 -23.35 -23.15
CA MET A 1 -33.75 -22.05 -23.79
C MET A 1 -33.42 -20.97 -22.78
N HIS A 2 -32.21 -20.39 -22.84
CA HIS A 2 -31.83 -19.27 -21.98
C HIS A 2 -32.12 -17.98 -22.76
N SER A 3 -33.17 -17.26 -22.37
CA SER A 3 -33.46 -15.93 -22.88
C SER A 3 -32.44 -14.94 -22.34
N GLY A 4 -31.55 -14.48 -23.22
CA GLY A 4 -30.64 -13.40 -22.93
C GLY A 4 -31.38 -12.10 -22.68
N LEU A 5 -31.45 -11.66 -21.44
CA LEU A 5 -31.85 -10.30 -21.10
C LEU A 5 -30.76 -9.35 -21.59
N SER A 6 -30.99 -8.71 -22.72
CA SER A 6 -30.19 -7.60 -23.22
C SER A 6 -30.33 -6.44 -22.24
N THR A 7 -29.28 -6.15 -21.46
CA THR A 7 -29.18 -4.95 -20.62
C THR A 7 -28.98 -3.73 -21.54
N ARG A 8 -30.08 -3.13 -22.01
CA ARG A 8 -30.01 -1.80 -22.62
C ARG A 8 -29.58 -0.79 -21.54
N ARG A 9 -28.40 -0.24 -21.69
CA ARG A 9 -27.99 0.94 -20.94
C ARG A 9 -28.81 2.13 -21.42
N PHE A 10 -29.77 2.59 -20.62
CA PHE A 10 -30.45 3.86 -20.81
C PHE A 10 -29.55 4.98 -20.37
N ARG A 11 -29.42 6.04 -21.15
CA ARG A 11 -28.83 7.28 -20.67
C ARG A 11 -29.88 8.02 -19.82
N THR A 12 -29.48 8.63 -18.74
CA THR A 12 -30.37 9.45 -17.88
C THR A 12 -31.04 10.57 -18.67
N SER A 13 -30.45 11.04 -19.78
CA SER A 13 -31.04 11.98 -20.73
C SER A 13 -32.33 11.45 -21.41
N ASP A 14 -32.49 10.13 -21.50
CA ASP A 14 -33.60 9.50 -22.21
C ASP A 14 -34.85 9.32 -21.31
N LEU A 15 -34.71 9.64 -20.02
CA LEU A 15 -35.76 9.56 -19.02
C LEU A 15 -36.58 10.86 -18.94
N SER A 16 -37.90 10.76 -18.66
CA SER A 16 -38.72 11.94 -18.36
C SER A 16 -38.17 12.70 -17.12
N PRO A 17 -38.48 13.98 -16.94
CA PRO A 17 -38.06 14.72 -15.75
C PRO A 17 -38.46 14.06 -14.45
N GLU A 18 -39.63 13.45 -14.37
CA GLU A 18 -40.13 12.72 -13.18
C GLU A 18 -39.34 11.43 -12.94
N HIS A 19 -39.07 10.65 -14.00
CA HIS A 19 -38.24 9.46 -13.86
C HIS A 19 -36.78 9.80 -13.52
N ARG A 20 -36.25 10.91 -14.06
CA ARG A 20 -34.92 11.39 -13.63
C ARG A 20 -34.88 11.79 -12.15
N ALA A 21 -35.93 12.49 -11.67
CA ALA A 21 -36.03 12.84 -10.26
C ALA A 21 -36.16 11.61 -9.37
N TYR A 22 -36.94 10.59 -9.78
CA TYR A 22 -37.06 9.32 -9.07
C TYR A 22 -35.72 8.55 -9.03
N VAL A 23 -35.03 8.39 -10.16
CA VAL A 23 -33.72 7.73 -10.22
C VAL A 23 -32.69 8.48 -9.40
N ALA A 24 -32.67 9.82 -9.48
CA ALA A 24 -31.76 10.65 -8.69
C ALA A 24 -32.03 10.57 -7.16
N SER A 25 -33.29 10.33 -6.77
CA SER A 25 -33.69 10.15 -5.37
C SER A 25 -33.49 8.71 -4.85
N ASN A 26 -33.31 7.75 -5.75
CA ASN A 26 -33.14 6.34 -5.40
C ASN A 26 -31.68 5.93 -5.62
N TRP A 27 -30.95 5.76 -4.49
CA TRP A 27 -29.54 5.38 -4.53
C TRP A 27 -29.26 4.13 -5.37
N HIS A 28 -30.05 3.07 -5.20
CA HIS A 28 -29.88 1.83 -5.97
C HIS A 28 -30.09 1.99 -7.47
N GLY A 29 -30.85 3.01 -7.89
CA GLY A 29 -31.05 3.34 -9.30
C GLY A 29 -29.96 4.23 -9.89
N SER A 30 -29.24 4.97 -9.06
CA SER A 30 -28.22 5.96 -9.47
C SER A 30 -26.79 5.55 -9.13
N ALA A 31 -26.62 4.62 -8.18
CA ALA A 31 -25.31 4.13 -7.77
C ALA A 31 -24.61 3.37 -8.88
N ARG A 32 -23.30 3.58 -8.99
CA ARG A 32 -22.46 2.73 -9.84
C ARG A 32 -22.26 1.35 -9.19
N PRO A 33 -21.91 0.31 -9.96
CA PRO A 33 -21.65 -1.04 -9.39
C PRO A 33 -20.58 -1.06 -8.28
N ASP A 34 -19.59 -0.17 -8.36
CA ASP A 34 -18.53 -0.02 -7.35
C ASP A 34 -18.98 0.71 -6.07
N GLN A 35 -20.20 1.24 -6.05
CA GLN A 35 -20.80 1.95 -4.93
C GLN A 35 -21.90 1.15 -4.23
N VAL A 36 -22.19 -0.05 -4.69
CA VAL A 36 -23.16 -0.96 -4.08
C VAL A 36 -22.44 -2.03 -3.28
N GLU A 37 -23.00 -2.37 -2.10
CA GLU A 37 -22.42 -3.40 -1.26
C GLU A 37 -22.37 -4.76 -1.99
N PRO A 38 -21.39 -5.62 -1.71
CA PRO A 38 -21.28 -6.93 -2.35
C PRO A 38 -22.50 -7.82 -2.07
N ASP A 39 -22.99 -8.51 -3.12
CA ASP A 39 -24.11 -9.46 -3.00
C ASP A 39 -23.76 -10.75 -2.25
N ASP A 40 -22.46 -11.08 -2.11
CA ASP A 40 -21.96 -12.23 -1.38
C ASP A 40 -22.32 -12.13 0.12
N PRO A 41 -23.02 -13.11 0.71
CA PRO A 41 -23.45 -13.05 2.11
C PRO A 41 -22.31 -13.16 3.12
N ASP A 42 -21.13 -13.65 2.73
CA ASP A 42 -20.07 -14.04 3.66
C ASP A 42 -19.01 -12.95 3.92
N TRP A 43 -19.18 -11.74 3.38
CA TRP A 43 -18.27 -10.66 3.71
C TRP A 43 -18.53 -10.05 5.09
N ALA A 44 -17.47 -9.63 5.76
CA ALA A 44 -17.50 -8.90 7.02
C ALA A 44 -17.06 -7.44 6.86
N VAL A 45 -16.13 -7.20 5.94
CA VAL A 45 -15.57 -5.88 5.64
C VAL A 45 -15.74 -5.57 4.15
N TRP A 46 -16.36 -4.44 3.85
CA TRP A 46 -16.38 -3.86 2.51
C TRP A 46 -15.37 -2.72 2.45
N LEU A 47 -14.30 -2.93 1.70
CA LEU A 47 -13.19 -1.98 1.55
C LEU A 47 -13.31 -1.27 0.20
N VAL A 48 -13.67 0.01 0.25
CA VAL A 48 -13.83 0.87 -0.92
C VAL A 48 -12.59 1.72 -1.10
N LEU A 49 -11.73 1.33 -2.04
CA LEU A 49 -10.58 2.14 -2.45
C LEU A 49 -11.00 3.09 -3.56
N GLY A 50 -10.64 4.36 -3.45
CA GLY A 50 -11.01 5.26 -4.54
C GLY A 50 -10.14 6.51 -4.60
N GLY A 51 -10.04 7.06 -5.81
CA GLY A 51 -9.37 8.33 -6.05
C GLY A 51 -10.11 9.50 -5.40
N ARG A 52 -9.48 10.68 -5.43
CA ARG A 52 -10.13 11.93 -4.97
C ARG A 52 -11.33 12.24 -5.83
N GLY A 53 -12.46 12.56 -5.20
CA GLY A 53 -13.69 12.84 -5.92
C GLY A 53 -14.38 11.62 -6.53
N SER A 54 -13.93 10.39 -6.30
CA SER A 54 -14.57 9.17 -6.82
C SER A 54 -15.93 8.85 -6.19
N GLY A 55 -16.35 9.57 -5.14
CA GLY A 55 -17.64 9.35 -4.47
C GLY A 55 -17.58 8.44 -3.25
N LYS A 56 -16.41 8.11 -2.71
CA LYS A 56 -16.21 7.24 -1.51
C LYS A 56 -17.08 7.62 -0.33
N THR A 57 -17.02 8.89 0.10
CA THR A 57 -17.79 9.40 1.25
C THR A 57 -19.29 9.28 0.99
N ARG A 58 -19.76 9.55 -0.24
CA ARG A 58 -21.15 9.33 -0.65
C ARG A 58 -21.55 7.85 -0.53
N THR A 59 -20.68 6.95 -0.99
CA THR A 59 -20.89 5.50 -0.87
C THR A 59 -21.06 5.08 0.59
N GLY A 60 -20.18 5.52 1.49
CA GLY A 60 -20.29 5.22 2.92
C GLY A 60 -21.55 5.77 3.57
N ALA A 61 -21.92 7.02 3.24
CA ALA A 61 -23.13 7.64 3.77
C ALA A 61 -24.41 6.91 3.30
N GLU A 62 -24.53 6.61 2.01
CA GLU A 62 -25.69 5.90 1.48
C GLU A 62 -25.76 4.46 1.98
N TRP A 63 -24.63 3.79 2.17
CA TRP A 63 -24.58 2.48 2.77
C TRP A 63 -25.11 2.50 4.22
N VAL A 64 -24.76 3.50 5.03
CA VAL A 64 -25.30 3.65 6.38
C VAL A 64 -26.82 3.85 6.33
N LEU A 65 -27.33 4.71 5.43
CA LEU A 65 -28.77 4.92 5.27
C LEU A 65 -29.48 3.63 4.86
N ASP A 66 -28.91 2.85 3.98
CA ASP A 66 -29.46 1.56 3.57
C ASP A 66 -29.47 0.55 4.75
N ARG A 67 -28.39 0.51 5.55
CA ARG A 67 -28.35 -0.31 6.77
C ARG A 67 -29.44 0.09 7.77
N VAL A 68 -29.71 1.39 7.94
CA VAL A 68 -30.81 1.88 8.79
C VAL A 68 -32.16 1.38 8.26
N ARG A 69 -32.43 1.50 6.95
CA ARG A 69 -33.66 0.96 6.33
C ARG A 69 -33.82 -0.54 6.55
N ARG A 70 -32.71 -1.27 6.57
CA ARG A 70 -32.68 -2.73 6.82
C ARG A 70 -32.63 -3.09 8.32
N GLY A 71 -32.91 -2.15 9.21
CA GLY A 71 -33.07 -2.39 10.64
C GLY A 71 -31.80 -2.29 11.48
N ALA A 72 -30.71 -1.69 11.00
CA ALA A 72 -29.58 -1.32 11.85
C ALA A 72 -29.99 -0.26 12.87
N ARG A 73 -29.48 -0.36 14.10
CA ARG A 73 -29.85 0.52 15.21
C ARG A 73 -28.69 1.13 15.96
N ARG A 74 -27.53 0.49 15.96
CA ARG A 74 -26.35 0.95 16.70
C ARG A 74 -25.15 1.02 15.77
N ILE A 75 -24.81 2.22 15.38
CA ILE A 75 -23.88 2.49 14.29
C ILE A 75 -22.66 3.22 14.82
N ALA A 76 -21.47 2.82 14.39
CA ALA A 76 -20.24 3.61 14.59
C ALA A 76 -19.89 4.37 13.31
N LEU A 77 -19.58 5.65 13.43
CA LEU A 77 -18.99 6.49 12.39
C LEU A 77 -17.59 6.88 12.84
N VAL A 78 -16.56 6.42 12.14
CA VAL A 78 -15.17 6.61 12.54
C VAL A 78 -14.43 7.41 11.48
N GLY A 79 -14.12 8.66 11.78
CA GLY A 79 -13.26 9.52 10.95
C GLY A 79 -11.82 9.52 11.45
N PRO A 80 -10.84 10.00 10.67
CA PRO A 80 -9.47 10.21 11.13
C PRO A 80 -9.43 11.00 12.44
N THR A 81 -10.16 12.12 12.47
CA THR A 81 -10.40 12.94 13.66
C THR A 81 -11.90 13.09 13.92
N LEU A 82 -12.26 13.54 15.12
CA LEU A 82 -13.67 13.85 15.41
C LEU A 82 -14.20 15.03 14.54
N HIS A 83 -13.32 15.94 14.14
CA HIS A 83 -13.64 17.01 13.20
C HIS A 83 -14.04 16.43 11.84
N ASP A 84 -13.25 15.49 11.29
CA ASP A 84 -13.54 14.86 10.00
C ASP A 84 -14.84 14.06 10.08
N ALA A 85 -15.08 13.32 11.18
CA ALA A 85 -16.33 12.60 11.37
C ALA A 85 -17.54 13.56 11.35
N ARG A 86 -17.42 14.75 11.92
CA ARG A 86 -18.49 15.74 11.94
C ARG A 86 -18.61 16.51 10.63
N GLU A 87 -17.52 17.07 10.11
CA GLU A 87 -17.59 18.00 8.97
C GLU A 87 -17.63 17.28 7.61
N VAL A 88 -17.07 16.07 7.51
CA VAL A 88 -17.03 15.30 6.26
C VAL A 88 -18.13 14.23 6.25
N MET A 89 -18.09 13.29 7.21
CA MET A 89 -19.00 12.14 7.19
C MET A 89 -20.45 12.53 7.51
N LEU A 90 -20.67 13.54 8.36
CA LEU A 90 -22.00 13.98 8.75
C LEU A 90 -22.50 15.19 7.97
N GLY A 91 -21.79 16.34 8.04
CA GLY A 91 -22.22 17.63 7.53
C GLY A 91 -21.79 17.94 6.11
N GLY A 92 -20.82 17.22 5.57
CA GLY A 92 -20.24 17.46 4.24
C GLY A 92 -21.24 17.32 3.11
N GLN A 93 -20.87 17.78 1.91
CA GLN A 93 -21.73 17.73 0.71
C GLN A 93 -22.23 16.32 0.39
N SER A 94 -21.41 15.30 0.65
CA SER A 94 -21.73 13.88 0.50
C SER A 94 -21.98 13.19 1.85
N GLY A 95 -22.13 13.95 2.94
CA GLY A 95 -22.33 13.41 4.27
C GLY A 95 -23.79 13.05 4.57
N LEU A 96 -23.99 12.27 5.63
CA LEU A 96 -25.28 11.70 6.03
C LEU A 96 -26.43 12.71 6.11
N MET A 97 -26.20 13.90 6.66
CA MET A 97 -27.24 14.95 6.80
C MET A 97 -27.72 15.49 5.47
N ARG A 98 -26.86 15.49 4.47
CA ARG A 98 -27.15 16.03 3.13
C ARG A 98 -27.78 15.01 2.20
N VAL A 99 -27.35 13.76 2.28
CA VAL A 99 -27.80 12.71 1.38
C VAL A 99 -29.07 12.00 1.87
N ALA A 100 -29.37 12.12 3.17
CA ALA A 100 -30.56 11.52 3.76
C ALA A 100 -31.84 12.13 3.18
N GLN A 101 -32.73 11.27 2.69
CA GLN A 101 -34.08 11.65 2.27
C GLN A 101 -34.86 12.19 3.48
N ALA A 102 -35.94 12.98 3.22
CA ALA A 102 -36.67 13.68 4.28
C ALA A 102 -37.20 12.74 5.39
N ASN A 103 -37.67 11.54 5.02
CA ASN A 103 -38.18 10.52 5.94
C ASN A 103 -37.09 9.82 6.79
N LEU A 104 -35.82 9.91 6.39
CA LEU A 104 -34.68 9.34 7.11
C LEU A 104 -33.71 10.39 7.63
N ARG A 105 -34.03 11.68 7.51
CA ARG A 105 -33.11 12.76 7.89
C ARG A 105 -32.84 12.71 9.38
N PRO A 106 -31.59 12.47 9.77
CA PRO A 106 -31.24 12.35 11.18
C PRO A 106 -31.09 13.70 11.85
N ARG A 107 -31.19 13.74 13.18
CA ARG A 107 -30.92 14.89 14.03
C ARG A 107 -29.56 14.71 14.71
N PHE A 108 -28.70 15.72 14.59
CA PHE A 108 -27.39 15.72 15.26
C PHE A 108 -27.51 16.22 16.71
N GLU A 109 -26.92 15.49 17.65
CA GLU A 109 -26.79 15.85 19.07
C GLU A 109 -25.32 16.10 19.41
N PRO A 110 -24.81 17.35 19.30
CA PRO A 110 -23.38 17.66 19.44
C PRO A 110 -22.77 17.23 20.76
N THR A 111 -23.46 17.50 21.88
CA THR A 111 -22.99 17.18 23.23
C THR A 111 -22.77 15.66 23.43
N ARG A 112 -23.59 14.86 22.78
CA ARG A 112 -23.51 13.39 22.84
C ARG A 112 -22.72 12.77 21.70
N ARG A 113 -22.18 13.59 20.80
CA ARG A 113 -21.41 13.17 19.62
C ARG A 113 -22.14 12.06 18.84
N ARG A 114 -23.45 12.24 18.60
CA ARG A 114 -24.28 11.23 17.95
C ARG A 114 -25.33 11.83 17.04
N VAL A 115 -25.78 10.99 16.14
CA VAL A 115 -26.87 11.25 15.20
C VAL A 115 -28.03 10.32 15.51
N VAL A 116 -29.24 10.83 15.59
CA VAL A 116 -30.46 10.07 15.88
C VAL A 116 -31.35 10.11 14.66
N PHE A 117 -31.66 8.94 14.12
CA PHE A 117 -32.59 8.78 13.00
C PHE A 117 -34.05 8.79 13.52
N PRO A 118 -35.02 9.13 12.66
CA PRO A 118 -36.44 8.98 12.99
C PRO A 118 -36.80 7.53 13.34
N ASP A 119 -37.87 7.37 14.11
CA ASP A 119 -38.49 6.05 14.34
C ASP A 119 -39.05 5.50 13.01
N ASP A 120 -39.06 4.18 12.87
CA ASP A 120 -39.53 3.47 11.69
C ASP A 120 -40.30 2.18 12.07
N ASP A 121 -40.69 1.40 11.07
CA ASP A 121 -41.47 0.14 11.25
C ASP A 121 -40.72 -0.91 12.09
N HIS A 122 -39.41 -0.75 12.28
CA HIS A 122 -38.61 -1.65 13.13
C HIS A 122 -38.47 -1.14 14.58
N GLY A 123 -39.12 -0.02 14.92
CA GLY A 123 -39.16 0.60 16.25
C GLY A 123 -38.37 1.90 16.39
N PRO A 124 -37.82 2.21 17.59
CA PRO A 124 -37.07 3.44 17.83
C PRO A 124 -35.94 3.61 16.83
N GLY A 125 -35.73 4.87 16.38
CA GLY A 125 -34.78 5.25 15.39
C GLY A 125 -33.35 4.81 15.69
N ALA A 126 -32.57 4.58 14.66
CA ALA A 126 -31.16 4.22 14.78
C ALA A 126 -30.34 5.36 15.41
N VAL A 127 -29.28 5.01 16.12
CA VAL A 127 -28.33 5.95 16.70
C VAL A 127 -26.94 5.66 16.13
N ALA A 128 -26.35 6.65 15.48
CA ALA A 128 -24.98 6.59 15.00
C ALA A 128 -24.08 7.49 15.87
N HIS A 129 -23.05 6.90 16.47
CA HIS A 129 -22.06 7.61 17.30
C HIS A 129 -20.82 7.96 16.50
N LEU A 130 -20.29 9.19 16.70
CA LEU A 130 -19.09 9.68 16.06
C LEU A 130 -17.86 9.37 16.92
N PHE A 131 -16.84 8.79 16.28
CA PHE A 131 -15.57 8.43 16.90
C PHE A 131 -14.40 9.01 16.09
N SER A 132 -13.29 9.21 16.79
CA SER A 132 -12.00 9.56 16.21
C SER A 132 -11.08 8.33 16.18
N ALA A 133 -10.45 8.06 15.04
CA ALA A 133 -9.40 7.04 14.95
C ALA A 133 -8.15 7.40 15.77
N HIS A 134 -7.98 8.66 16.18
CA HIS A 134 -6.93 9.07 17.11
C HIS A 134 -7.19 8.62 18.56
N GLU A 135 -8.42 8.20 18.88
CA GLU A 135 -8.84 7.77 20.22
C GLU A 135 -9.40 6.33 20.15
N PRO A 136 -8.58 5.30 19.81
CA PRO A 136 -9.06 3.92 19.61
C PRO A 136 -9.78 3.35 20.84
N ASP A 137 -9.38 3.76 22.05
CA ASP A 137 -9.98 3.30 23.29
C ASP A 137 -11.42 3.78 23.50
N SER A 138 -11.83 4.87 22.84
CA SER A 138 -13.23 5.33 22.85
C SER A 138 -14.21 4.32 22.22
N LEU A 139 -13.72 3.39 21.42
CA LEU A 139 -14.47 2.29 20.80
C LEU A 139 -14.62 1.09 21.72
N ARG A 140 -13.95 1.06 22.88
CA ARG A 140 -14.10 0.00 23.89
C ARG A 140 -15.36 0.22 24.69
N GLY A 141 -16.18 -0.82 24.83
CA GLY A 141 -17.44 -0.78 25.58
C GLY A 141 -18.68 -0.65 24.71
N PRO A 142 -18.82 0.31 23.79
CA PRO A 142 -19.97 0.37 22.89
C PRO A 142 -20.12 -0.89 22.04
N GLN A 143 -21.37 -1.18 21.62
CA GLN A 143 -21.72 -2.32 20.77
C GLN A 143 -22.46 -1.81 19.55
N PHE A 144 -22.12 -2.39 18.39
CA PHE A 144 -22.63 -1.94 17.09
C PHE A 144 -23.16 -3.12 16.26
N ASP A 145 -24.12 -2.83 15.41
CA ASP A 145 -24.62 -3.73 14.35
C ASP A 145 -24.02 -3.37 12.98
N CYS A 146 -23.54 -2.15 12.80
CA CYS A 146 -22.69 -1.78 11.66
C CYS A 146 -21.75 -0.62 12.00
N ALA A 147 -20.70 -0.46 11.19
CA ALA A 147 -19.78 0.66 11.31
C ALA A 147 -19.34 1.15 9.93
N TRP A 148 -19.14 2.46 9.80
CA TRP A 148 -18.49 3.08 8.67
C TRP A 148 -17.25 3.84 9.15
N GLY A 149 -16.09 3.43 8.60
CA GLY A 149 -14.83 4.13 8.78
C GLY A 149 -14.42 4.86 7.52
N ASP A 150 -14.21 6.17 7.61
CA ASP A 150 -13.76 6.98 6.46
C ASP A 150 -12.26 7.26 6.54
N GLU A 151 -11.62 7.38 5.38
CA GLU A 151 -10.19 7.62 5.18
C GLU A 151 -9.29 6.71 6.04
N PHE A 152 -9.54 5.39 5.97
CA PHE A 152 -8.82 4.35 6.73
C PHE A 152 -7.29 4.49 6.68
N CYS A 153 -6.72 4.80 5.51
CA CYS A 153 -5.27 4.98 5.36
C CYS A 153 -4.72 6.27 6.01
N ALA A 154 -5.59 7.15 6.52
CA ALA A 154 -5.19 8.31 7.29
C ALA A 154 -5.22 8.07 8.82
N TRP A 155 -5.65 6.89 9.27
CA TRP A 155 -5.70 6.55 10.69
C TRP A 155 -4.29 6.34 11.25
N LYS A 156 -4.01 6.90 12.41
CA LYS A 156 -2.70 6.83 13.04
C LYS A 156 -2.34 5.41 13.50
N ASP A 157 -3.31 4.71 14.08
CA ASP A 157 -3.19 3.32 14.53
C ASP A 157 -4.40 2.51 14.04
N PRO A 158 -4.39 2.12 12.74
CA PRO A 158 -5.51 1.40 12.13
C PRO A 158 -5.73 0.02 12.74
N ASP A 159 -4.70 -0.65 13.25
CA ASP A 159 -4.82 -1.97 13.85
C ASP A 159 -5.56 -1.92 15.19
N ALA A 160 -5.24 -0.96 16.05
CA ALA A 160 -5.95 -0.76 17.32
C ALA A 160 -7.42 -0.39 17.09
N VAL A 161 -7.70 0.52 16.14
CA VAL A 161 -9.08 0.92 15.80
C VAL A 161 -9.87 -0.27 15.25
N LEU A 162 -9.32 -1.02 14.30
CA LEU A 162 -9.97 -2.22 13.73
C LEU A 162 -10.23 -3.29 14.78
N SER A 163 -9.29 -3.53 15.68
CA SER A 163 -9.44 -4.48 16.77
C SER A 163 -10.63 -4.11 17.66
N ASN A 164 -10.70 -2.85 18.11
CA ASN A 164 -11.78 -2.38 18.97
C ASN A 164 -13.13 -2.36 18.25
N LEU A 165 -13.16 -1.95 16.97
CA LEU A 165 -14.38 -2.01 16.15
C LEU A 165 -14.91 -3.43 15.99
N ARG A 166 -14.05 -4.40 15.70
CA ARG A 166 -14.42 -5.81 15.54
C ARG A 166 -14.99 -6.41 16.81
N LEU A 167 -14.40 -6.08 17.96
CA LEU A 167 -14.92 -6.48 19.26
C LEU A 167 -16.28 -5.81 19.58
N GLY A 168 -16.49 -4.58 19.09
CA GLY A 168 -17.75 -3.84 19.21
C GLY A 168 -18.84 -4.32 18.26
N LEU A 169 -18.49 -4.80 17.06
CA LEU A 169 -19.41 -5.29 16.02
C LEU A 169 -19.93 -6.70 16.37
N ARG A 170 -20.84 -6.77 17.32
CA ARG A 170 -21.38 -8.03 17.88
C ARG A 170 -22.90 -8.07 18.02
N LEU A 171 -23.59 -7.05 17.52
CA LEU A 171 -25.05 -7.01 17.51
C LEU A 171 -25.59 -7.40 16.14
N SER A 172 -26.65 -8.16 16.11
CA SER A 172 -27.45 -8.33 14.90
C SER A 172 -28.39 -7.14 14.73
N THR A 173 -28.73 -6.81 13.48
CA THR A 173 -29.79 -5.83 13.21
C THR A 173 -31.15 -6.34 13.70
N LYS A 174 -32.15 -5.48 13.71
CA LYS A 174 -33.54 -5.89 14.07
C LYS A 174 -34.12 -6.96 13.13
N THR A 175 -33.61 -7.03 11.90
CA THR A 175 -33.98 -8.07 10.91
C THR A 175 -33.10 -9.32 10.99
N GLY A 176 -32.19 -9.43 11.98
CA GLY A 176 -31.34 -10.59 12.19
C GLY A 176 -30.07 -10.61 11.32
N ALA A 177 -29.77 -9.55 10.57
CA ALA A 177 -28.56 -9.50 9.74
C ALA A 177 -27.30 -9.39 10.62
N ARG A 178 -26.20 -10.02 10.15
CA ARG A 178 -24.89 -9.99 10.79
C ARG A 178 -24.30 -8.57 10.80
N PRO A 179 -23.45 -8.23 11.80
CA PRO A 179 -22.76 -6.94 11.81
C PRO A 179 -21.80 -6.82 10.62
N ARG A 180 -21.66 -5.60 10.11
CA ARG A 180 -20.88 -5.30 8.91
C ARG A 180 -20.04 -4.03 9.10
N LEU A 181 -18.89 -3.99 8.44
CA LEU A 181 -17.98 -2.84 8.42
C LEU A 181 -17.77 -2.37 6.99
N CYS A 182 -18.05 -1.10 6.72
CA CYS A 182 -17.65 -0.42 5.50
C CYS A 182 -16.44 0.47 5.80
N LEU A 183 -15.39 0.37 4.99
CA LEU A 183 -14.21 1.23 5.07
C LEU A 183 -13.99 1.91 3.73
N THR A 184 -13.91 3.22 3.77
CA THR A 184 -13.63 4.06 2.60
C THR A 184 -12.26 4.70 2.74
N THR A 185 -11.46 4.74 1.69
CA THR A 185 -10.14 5.38 1.73
C THR A 185 -9.56 5.67 0.35
N THR A 186 -8.76 6.72 0.24
CA THR A 186 -7.76 6.83 -0.81
C THR A 186 -6.60 5.92 -0.42
N PRO A 187 -6.19 4.98 -1.28
CA PRO A 187 -5.15 4.03 -0.93
C PRO A 187 -3.82 4.74 -0.67
N LYS A 188 -3.15 4.33 0.40
CA LYS A 188 -1.75 4.67 0.65
C LYS A 188 -1.01 3.38 0.91
N PRO A 189 0.21 3.22 0.38
CA PRO A 189 1.02 2.05 0.69
C PRO A 189 1.16 1.88 2.20
N GLY A 190 0.97 0.66 2.67
CA GLY A 190 1.11 0.40 4.09
C GLY A 190 0.61 -1.00 4.47
N THR A 191 1.30 -1.59 5.42
CA THR A 191 1.06 -2.97 5.86
C THR A 191 -0.36 -3.23 6.39
N ALA A 192 -1.01 -2.23 6.98
CA ALA A 192 -2.37 -2.37 7.50
C ALA A 192 -3.41 -2.52 6.36
N LEU A 193 -3.29 -1.74 5.28
CA LEU A 193 -4.16 -1.86 4.12
C LEU A 193 -3.96 -3.21 3.42
N ASP A 194 -2.71 -3.63 3.22
CA ASP A 194 -2.39 -4.90 2.56
C ASP A 194 -2.90 -6.09 3.38
N ARG A 195 -2.70 -6.07 4.71
CA ARG A 195 -3.23 -7.11 5.59
C ARG A 195 -4.75 -7.18 5.56
N LEU A 196 -5.43 -6.03 5.58
CA LEU A 196 -6.89 -5.97 5.55
C LEU A 196 -7.43 -6.50 4.21
N ALA A 197 -6.82 -6.08 3.09
CA ALA A 197 -7.22 -6.52 1.75
C ALA A 197 -7.06 -8.04 1.53
N ALA A 198 -6.06 -8.65 2.19
CA ALA A 198 -5.79 -10.08 2.09
C ALA A 198 -6.68 -10.96 3.01
N GLN A 199 -7.46 -10.39 3.91
CA GLN A 199 -8.31 -11.17 4.82
C GLN A 199 -9.51 -11.80 4.09
N SER A 200 -9.85 -13.06 4.39
CA SER A 200 -10.93 -13.83 3.75
C SER A 200 -12.24 -13.16 4.01
N GLY A 201 -12.70 -12.44 4.72
CA GLY A 201 -13.98 -11.74 4.86
C GLY A 201 -13.99 -10.33 4.29
N THR A 202 -12.90 -9.90 3.66
CA THR A 202 -12.83 -8.57 3.05
C THR A 202 -13.20 -8.63 1.58
N ARG A 203 -14.10 -7.74 1.15
CA ARG A 203 -14.41 -7.48 -0.26
C ARG A 203 -13.90 -6.10 -0.63
N LEU A 204 -12.94 -6.09 -1.54
CA LEU A 204 -12.32 -4.87 -2.02
C LEU A 204 -12.95 -4.47 -3.34
N VAL A 205 -13.36 -3.20 -3.43
CA VAL A 205 -13.79 -2.56 -4.68
C VAL A 205 -12.93 -1.31 -4.93
N ARG A 206 -12.82 -0.93 -6.20
CA ARG A 206 -12.09 0.26 -6.62
C ARG A 206 -13.00 1.21 -7.37
N SER A 207 -12.92 2.49 -7.02
CA SER A 207 -13.65 3.62 -7.60
C SER A 207 -12.67 4.61 -8.18
N ARG A 208 -12.71 4.85 -9.48
CA ARG A 208 -11.85 5.84 -10.13
C ARG A 208 -12.49 7.22 -10.10
N THR A 209 -11.68 8.27 -10.07
CA THR A 209 -12.16 9.66 -10.15
C THR A 209 -12.95 9.90 -11.44
N ARG A 210 -12.47 9.37 -12.58
CA ARG A 210 -13.13 9.50 -13.88
C ARG A 210 -14.52 8.88 -13.92
N ASP A 211 -14.78 7.83 -13.15
CA ASP A 211 -16.08 7.17 -13.09
C ASP A 211 -17.14 8.05 -12.41
N ASN A 212 -16.73 9.14 -11.76
CA ASN A 212 -17.57 10.13 -11.09
C ASN A 212 -17.53 11.51 -11.77
N ALA A 213 -17.03 11.60 -13.02
CA ALA A 213 -16.81 12.88 -13.71
C ALA A 213 -18.05 13.77 -13.78
N ASP A 214 -19.23 13.19 -13.99
CA ASP A 214 -20.52 13.90 -14.08
C ASP A 214 -20.90 14.67 -12.80
N HIS A 215 -20.28 14.34 -11.66
CA HIS A 215 -20.51 14.96 -10.37
C HIS A 215 -19.36 15.87 -9.91
N LEU A 216 -18.35 16.06 -10.77
CA LEU A 216 -17.18 16.92 -10.51
C LEU A 216 -17.29 18.23 -11.31
N ALA A 217 -16.48 19.22 -10.94
CA ALA A 217 -16.43 20.46 -11.69
C ALA A 217 -15.98 20.20 -13.14
N PRO A 218 -16.58 20.89 -14.14
CA PRO A 218 -16.19 20.74 -15.54
C PRO A 218 -14.68 20.92 -15.74
N GLY A 219 -14.06 19.99 -16.50
CA GLY A 219 -12.63 19.99 -16.78
C GLY A 219 -11.74 19.60 -15.59
N PHE A 220 -12.32 19.13 -14.47
CA PHE A 220 -11.51 18.69 -13.32
C PHE A 220 -10.70 17.43 -13.62
N VAL A 221 -11.34 16.43 -14.21
CA VAL A 221 -10.71 15.15 -14.54
C VAL A 221 -9.58 15.37 -15.54
N GLU A 222 -9.86 16.11 -16.61
CA GLU A 222 -8.88 16.42 -17.66
C GLU A 222 -7.64 17.11 -17.11
N ARG A 223 -7.81 18.15 -16.28
CA ARG A 223 -6.69 18.85 -15.64
C ARG A 223 -5.88 17.94 -14.72
N MET A 224 -6.55 17.04 -13.99
CA MET A 224 -5.87 16.09 -13.12
C MET A 224 -5.11 15.03 -13.92
N GLU A 225 -5.69 14.56 -15.02
CA GLU A 225 -5.04 13.61 -15.93
C GLU A 225 -3.85 14.25 -16.67
N GLU A 226 -3.95 15.52 -17.10
CA GLU A 226 -2.82 16.27 -17.66
C GLU A 226 -1.67 16.43 -16.66
N THR A 227 -1.99 16.65 -15.38
CA THR A 227 -0.96 16.92 -14.35
C THR A 227 -0.36 15.63 -13.81
N TYR A 228 -1.16 14.59 -13.57
CA TYR A 228 -0.78 13.40 -12.83
C TYR A 228 -0.93 12.10 -13.61
N GLY A 229 -1.49 12.13 -14.82
CA GLY A 229 -1.69 10.94 -15.65
C GLY A 229 -0.40 10.17 -15.87
N GLY A 230 -0.46 8.84 -15.74
CA GLY A 230 0.70 7.96 -15.88
C GLY A 230 1.71 7.99 -14.73
N THR A 231 1.54 8.87 -13.73
CA THR A 231 2.40 8.91 -12.55
C THR A 231 1.92 7.97 -11.44
N ALA A 232 2.80 7.57 -10.51
CA ALA A 232 2.42 6.81 -9.31
C ALA A 232 1.36 7.56 -8.48
N LEU A 233 1.51 8.88 -8.35
CA LEU A 233 0.55 9.72 -7.66
C LEU A 233 -0.82 9.73 -8.37
N GLY A 234 -0.85 9.79 -9.70
CA GLY A 234 -2.08 9.72 -10.48
C GLY A 234 -2.80 8.39 -10.30
N ARG A 235 -2.10 7.26 -10.38
CA ARG A 235 -2.67 5.94 -10.10
C ARG A 235 -3.26 5.84 -8.70
N GLN A 236 -2.58 6.38 -7.69
CA GLN A 236 -3.07 6.39 -6.30
C GLN A 236 -4.28 7.31 -6.12
N GLU A 237 -4.13 8.59 -6.51
CA GLU A 237 -5.07 9.66 -6.19
C GLU A 237 -6.26 9.76 -7.17
N LEU A 238 -6.13 9.23 -8.41
CA LEU A 238 -7.19 9.27 -9.41
C LEU A 238 -7.78 7.89 -9.70
N ASP A 239 -6.94 6.85 -9.79
CA ASP A 239 -7.43 5.50 -10.13
C ASP A 239 -7.73 4.62 -8.90
N GLY A 240 -7.40 5.09 -7.68
CA GLY A 240 -7.62 4.33 -6.45
C GLY A 240 -6.78 3.06 -6.37
N GLU A 241 -5.59 3.05 -6.99
CA GLU A 241 -4.68 1.92 -6.98
C GLU A 241 -3.79 1.94 -5.74
N ILE A 242 -3.50 0.76 -5.18
CA ILE A 242 -2.46 0.62 -4.16
C ILE A 242 -1.11 0.68 -4.87
N VAL A 243 -0.56 1.89 -4.97
CA VAL A 243 0.77 2.07 -5.55
C VAL A 243 1.78 1.95 -4.41
N ARG A 244 2.63 0.93 -4.48
CA ARG A 244 3.64 0.65 -3.45
C ARG A 244 4.90 1.51 -3.59
N ASP A 245 4.90 2.47 -4.51
CA ASP A 245 5.99 3.42 -4.68
C ASP A 245 5.76 4.67 -3.82
N HIS A 246 6.73 5.02 -2.98
CA HIS A 246 6.64 6.23 -2.14
C HIS A 246 7.10 7.47 -2.91
N PRO A 247 6.39 8.61 -2.82
CA PRO A 247 6.92 9.87 -3.31
C PRO A 247 8.27 10.17 -2.63
N GLY A 248 9.33 10.27 -3.43
CA GLY A 248 10.69 10.49 -2.93
C GLY A 248 11.51 9.22 -2.64
N ALA A 249 10.94 8.02 -2.79
CA ALA A 249 11.71 6.79 -2.84
C ALA A 249 12.72 6.83 -3.99
N VAL A 250 13.90 6.28 -3.76
CA VAL A 250 14.96 6.21 -4.77
C VAL A 250 14.67 5.13 -5.80
N PHE A 251 13.93 4.10 -5.39
CA PHE A 251 13.59 2.95 -6.23
C PHE A 251 12.07 2.80 -6.33
N ALA A 252 11.57 2.58 -7.54
CA ALA A 252 10.15 2.38 -7.80
C ALA A 252 9.84 0.88 -8.00
N ARG A 253 8.77 0.38 -7.34
CA ARG A 253 8.31 -1.01 -7.52
C ARG A 253 7.96 -1.27 -8.98
N THR A 254 7.37 -0.29 -9.64
CA THR A 254 7.01 -0.37 -11.05
C THR A 254 8.21 -0.62 -11.95
N ASP A 255 9.39 -0.04 -11.65
CA ASP A 255 10.60 -0.25 -12.44
C ASP A 255 11.16 -1.66 -12.21
N ILE A 256 11.11 -2.15 -10.96
CA ILE A 256 11.52 -3.51 -10.61
C ILE A 256 10.65 -4.53 -11.34
N ASP A 257 9.33 -4.39 -11.25
CA ASP A 257 8.36 -5.35 -11.82
C ASP A 257 8.35 -5.33 -13.35
N ALA A 258 8.51 -4.16 -13.98
CA ALA A 258 8.55 -4.03 -15.43
C ALA A 258 9.76 -4.71 -16.07
N HIS A 259 10.85 -4.84 -15.31
CA HIS A 259 12.11 -5.38 -15.83
C HIS A 259 12.50 -6.72 -15.17
N ARG A 260 11.59 -7.34 -14.41
CA ARG A 260 11.79 -8.66 -13.81
C ARG A 260 11.91 -9.72 -14.88
N VAL A 261 12.78 -10.70 -14.64
CA VAL A 261 13.00 -11.84 -15.52
C VAL A 261 12.88 -13.15 -14.75
N ALA A 262 12.54 -14.22 -15.44
CA ALA A 262 12.50 -15.56 -14.83
C ALA A 262 13.90 -16.13 -14.63
N GLU A 263 14.82 -15.85 -15.59
CA GLU A 263 16.18 -16.36 -15.60
C GLU A 263 17.15 -15.28 -16.07
N ALA A 264 18.39 -15.34 -15.58
CA ALA A 264 19.46 -14.48 -16.06
C ALA A 264 20.10 -15.08 -17.33
N PRO A 265 20.58 -14.28 -18.29
CA PRO A 265 21.44 -14.77 -19.36
C PRO A 265 22.81 -15.18 -18.79
N PRO A 266 23.69 -15.78 -19.60
CA PRO A 266 25.09 -15.97 -19.21
C PRO A 266 25.71 -14.67 -18.71
N LEU A 267 26.28 -14.69 -17.51
CA LEU A 267 26.84 -13.51 -16.83
C LEU A 267 28.34 -13.47 -16.99
N ASP A 268 28.87 -12.29 -17.27
CA ASP A 268 30.32 -12.06 -17.39
C ASP A 268 31.02 -12.00 -16.01
N ARG A 269 30.28 -11.52 -14.98
CA ARG A 269 30.76 -11.35 -13.60
C ARG A 269 29.63 -11.62 -12.63
N ILE A 270 29.95 -12.23 -11.49
CA ILE A 270 29.01 -12.41 -10.35
C ILE A 270 29.73 -11.98 -9.07
N LEU A 271 29.04 -11.24 -8.21
CA LEU A 271 29.54 -10.77 -6.92
C LEU A 271 28.53 -11.09 -5.82
N VAL A 272 29.05 -11.36 -4.62
CA VAL A 272 28.26 -11.35 -3.39
C VAL A 272 28.61 -10.07 -2.64
N ALA A 273 27.65 -9.16 -2.47
CA ALA A 273 27.86 -7.95 -1.70
C ALA A 273 27.37 -8.14 -0.26
N LEU A 274 28.14 -7.61 0.68
CA LEU A 274 27.95 -7.78 2.10
C LEU A 274 27.92 -6.40 2.79
N ASP A 275 26.84 -6.09 3.52
CA ASP A 275 26.71 -4.96 4.42
C ASP A 275 26.44 -5.49 5.85
N PRO A 276 27.48 -5.73 6.67
CA PRO A 276 27.32 -6.29 8.00
C PRO A 276 26.85 -5.22 8.99
N PRO A 277 26.02 -5.60 10.01
CA PRO A 277 25.60 -4.68 11.03
C PRO A 277 26.76 -4.22 11.91
N ALA A 278 26.71 -2.98 12.42
CA ALA A 278 27.73 -2.42 13.33
C ALA A 278 27.75 -3.11 14.70
N THR A 279 26.64 -3.80 15.08
CA THR A 279 26.49 -4.50 16.38
C THR A 279 26.08 -5.95 16.15
N SER A 280 26.40 -6.83 17.10
CA SER A 280 26.01 -8.24 17.05
C SER A 280 24.98 -8.58 18.13
N GLY A 281 24.10 -9.56 17.87
CA GLY A 281 23.14 -10.10 18.84
C GLY A 281 21.68 -10.09 18.35
N PRO A 282 20.73 -10.62 19.16
CA PRO A 282 19.32 -10.81 18.74
C PRO A 282 18.55 -9.53 18.39
N LYS A 283 19.07 -8.36 18.80
CA LYS A 283 18.51 -7.02 18.52
C LYS A 283 19.33 -6.24 17.50
N ALA A 284 20.38 -6.85 16.92
CA ALA A 284 21.18 -6.21 15.88
C ALA A 284 20.38 -6.09 14.58
N ASP A 285 20.72 -5.07 13.79
CA ASP A 285 20.20 -4.91 12.44
C ASP A 285 20.52 -6.15 11.57
N ALA A 286 19.89 -6.30 10.45
CA ALA A 286 20.16 -7.41 9.54
C ALA A 286 21.58 -7.28 8.93
N CYS A 287 22.20 -8.39 8.59
CA CYS A 287 23.33 -8.38 7.67
C CYS A 287 22.79 -8.47 6.25
N GLY A 288 23.00 -7.41 5.45
CA GLY A 288 22.66 -7.40 4.04
C GLY A 288 23.62 -8.29 3.25
N ILE A 289 23.09 -9.29 2.53
CA ILE A 289 23.88 -10.18 1.66
C ILE A 289 23.12 -10.34 0.35
N VAL A 290 23.62 -9.76 -0.73
CA VAL A 290 22.96 -9.78 -2.03
C VAL A 290 23.89 -10.32 -3.09
N VAL A 291 23.40 -11.29 -3.89
CA VAL A 291 24.10 -11.82 -5.05
C VAL A 291 23.62 -11.12 -6.30
N ALA A 292 24.55 -10.53 -7.05
CA ALA A 292 24.24 -9.91 -8.32
C ALA A 292 25.33 -10.20 -9.36
N GLY A 293 24.93 -10.23 -10.63
CA GLY A 293 25.85 -10.40 -11.73
C GLY A 293 25.62 -9.41 -12.85
N ALA A 294 26.58 -9.30 -13.77
CA ALA A 294 26.48 -8.41 -14.93
C ALA A 294 26.65 -9.18 -16.23
N ALA A 295 25.88 -8.77 -17.25
CA ALA A 295 26.03 -9.21 -18.63
C ALA A 295 26.21 -8.03 -19.57
N GLY A 296 27.08 -8.19 -20.58
CA GLY A 296 27.34 -7.19 -21.61
C GLY A 296 28.37 -6.13 -21.19
N ARG A 297 28.70 -5.21 -22.12
CA ARG A 297 29.78 -4.22 -21.95
C ARG A 297 29.31 -2.78 -22.19
N GLY A 298 29.98 -1.83 -21.54
CA GLY A 298 29.76 -0.40 -21.75
C GLY A 298 28.37 0.05 -21.32
N ARG A 299 27.76 0.95 -22.09
CA ARG A 299 26.44 1.51 -21.81
C ARG A 299 25.30 0.48 -21.95
N LYS A 300 25.55 -0.66 -22.62
CA LYS A 300 24.60 -1.75 -22.80
C LYS A 300 24.66 -2.80 -21.69
N ALA A 301 25.66 -2.73 -20.78
CA ALA A 301 25.75 -3.67 -19.67
C ALA A 301 24.52 -3.59 -18.77
N GLN A 302 24.01 -4.74 -18.32
CA GLN A 302 22.88 -4.90 -17.41
C GLN A 302 23.33 -5.68 -16.18
N ALA A 303 22.77 -5.34 -15.01
CA ALA A 303 22.93 -6.11 -13.79
C ALA A 303 21.71 -6.98 -13.55
N TYR A 304 21.94 -8.14 -13.00
CA TYR A 304 20.91 -9.12 -12.61
C TYR A 304 21.05 -9.41 -11.13
N VAL A 305 20.02 -9.12 -10.35
CA VAL A 305 19.94 -9.48 -8.92
C VAL A 305 19.47 -10.92 -8.86
N LEU A 306 20.32 -11.79 -8.36
CA LEU A 306 20.14 -13.25 -8.43
C LEU A 306 19.50 -13.81 -7.15
N HIS A 307 19.95 -13.30 -5.98
CA HIS A 307 19.50 -13.84 -4.70
C HIS A 307 19.67 -12.84 -3.55
N ASP A 308 18.71 -12.84 -2.61
CA ASP A 308 18.80 -12.18 -1.31
C ASP A 308 19.09 -13.24 -0.23
N ALA A 309 20.35 -13.30 0.20
CA ALA A 309 20.83 -14.21 1.25
C ALA A 309 20.90 -13.54 2.63
N SER A 310 20.35 -12.36 2.81
CA SER A 310 20.44 -11.55 4.04
C SER A 310 19.88 -12.26 5.26
N VAL A 311 20.48 -12.03 6.42
CA VAL A 311 20.10 -12.66 7.69
C VAL A 311 19.93 -11.60 8.78
N ALA A 312 18.91 -11.76 9.63
CA ALA A 312 18.65 -10.88 10.78
C ALA A 312 19.21 -11.53 12.07
N GLY A 313 19.74 -10.68 12.98
CA GLY A 313 20.19 -11.14 14.31
C GLY A 313 21.35 -12.15 14.29
N ALA A 314 22.10 -12.25 13.21
CA ALA A 314 23.16 -13.24 13.02
C ALA A 314 24.45 -12.85 13.74
N THR A 315 25.19 -13.87 14.20
CA THR A 315 26.57 -13.70 14.66
C THR A 315 27.52 -13.45 13.49
N PRO A 316 28.72 -12.86 13.71
CA PRO A 316 29.72 -12.69 12.67
C PRO A 316 30.03 -13.96 11.88
N GLN A 317 30.17 -15.07 12.56
CA GLN A 317 30.39 -16.36 11.92
C GLN A 317 29.21 -16.78 11.04
N ALA A 318 27.97 -16.64 11.54
CA ALA A 318 26.79 -17.09 10.79
C ALA A 318 26.55 -16.30 9.50
N TRP A 319 26.72 -14.98 9.48
CA TRP A 319 26.60 -14.21 8.25
C TRP A 319 27.77 -14.48 7.29
N ALA A 320 29.00 -14.73 7.80
CA ALA A 320 30.15 -15.11 6.95
C ALA A 320 29.92 -16.48 6.29
N GLU A 321 29.45 -17.47 7.05
CA GLU A 321 29.07 -18.79 6.50
C GLU A 321 28.02 -18.64 5.39
N ARG A 322 27.02 -17.78 5.59
CA ARG A 322 25.99 -17.50 4.60
C ARG A 322 26.55 -16.83 3.34
N ALA A 323 27.43 -15.83 3.48
CA ALA A 323 28.07 -15.16 2.36
C ALA A 323 29.00 -16.10 1.57
N VAL A 324 29.79 -16.92 2.25
CA VAL A 324 30.66 -17.91 1.63
C VAL A 324 29.85 -19.03 0.92
N ALA A 325 28.72 -19.44 1.52
CA ALA A 325 27.82 -20.40 0.87
C ALA A 325 27.24 -19.81 -0.42
N ALA A 326 26.76 -18.56 -0.40
CA ALA A 326 26.26 -17.86 -1.59
C ALA A 326 27.38 -17.67 -2.65
N TYR A 327 28.59 -17.33 -2.22
CA TYR A 327 29.74 -17.22 -3.13
C TYR A 327 29.99 -18.54 -3.90
N ARG A 328 29.97 -19.68 -3.21
CA ARG A 328 30.17 -21.01 -3.81
C ARG A 328 29.01 -21.45 -4.68
N GLU A 329 27.77 -21.23 -4.21
CA GLU A 329 26.54 -21.62 -4.91
C GLU A 329 26.40 -20.93 -6.28
N PHE A 330 26.66 -19.62 -6.31
CA PHE A 330 26.52 -18.83 -7.52
C PHE A 330 27.81 -18.71 -8.36
N GLY A 331 28.91 -19.32 -7.93
CA GLY A 331 30.21 -19.23 -8.62
C GLY A 331 30.70 -17.79 -8.73
N ALA A 332 30.51 -16.99 -7.69
CA ALA A 332 30.89 -15.59 -7.69
C ALA A 332 32.41 -15.40 -7.78
N GLU A 333 32.87 -14.29 -8.31
CA GLU A 333 34.31 -13.98 -8.41
C GLU A 333 34.91 -13.47 -7.09
N ALA A 334 34.10 -12.83 -6.25
CA ALA A 334 34.52 -12.30 -4.96
C ALA A 334 33.34 -11.95 -4.05
N ILE A 335 33.64 -11.78 -2.73
CA ILE A 335 32.75 -11.11 -1.78
C ILE A 335 33.15 -9.65 -1.68
N LEU A 336 32.21 -8.73 -1.95
CA LEU A 336 32.38 -7.29 -1.85
C LEU A 336 31.89 -6.82 -0.48
N ALA A 337 32.77 -6.23 0.34
CA ALA A 337 32.44 -5.77 1.68
C ALA A 337 32.66 -4.27 1.88
N GLU A 338 31.71 -3.57 2.52
CA GLU A 338 31.90 -2.20 2.98
C GLU A 338 32.86 -2.18 4.21
N THR A 339 33.86 -1.29 4.20
CA THR A 339 34.94 -1.29 5.21
C THR A 339 35.02 -0.03 6.05
N ASN A 340 33.96 0.78 6.12
CA ASN A 340 33.95 2.03 6.88
C ASN A 340 34.08 1.82 8.40
N GLN A 341 33.51 0.75 8.92
CA GLN A 341 33.62 0.34 10.31
C GLN A 341 34.00 -1.13 10.39
N GLY A 342 35.17 -1.44 10.93
CA GLY A 342 35.59 -2.83 11.17
C GLY A 342 35.99 -3.66 9.95
N GLY A 343 36.41 -3.05 8.85
CA GLY A 343 36.73 -3.73 7.59
C GLY A 343 37.76 -4.86 7.69
N GLU A 344 38.76 -4.73 8.55
CA GLU A 344 39.74 -5.80 8.84
C GLU A 344 39.11 -6.99 9.57
N MET A 345 38.18 -6.72 10.46
CA MET A 345 37.41 -7.75 11.17
C MET A 345 36.51 -8.54 10.20
N ILE A 346 35.83 -7.86 9.27
CA ILE A 346 34.95 -8.51 8.30
C ILE A 346 35.73 -9.47 7.42
N GLU A 347 36.89 -9.04 6.92
CA GLU A 347 37.75 -9.91 6.11
C GLU A 347 38.33 -11.07 6.92
N ALA A 348 38.72 -10.84 8.18
CA ALA A 348 39.23 -11.90 9.05
C ALA A 348 38.16 -12.98 9.28
N VAL A 349 36.91 -12.58 9.56
CA VAL A 349 35.79 -13.52 9.76
C VAL A 349 35.46 -14.29 8.47
N ILE A 350 35.47 -13.65 7.30
CA ILE A 350 35.27 -14.34 6.02
C ILE A 350 36.39 -15.33 5.75
N ARG A 351 37.67 -14.94 6.01
CA ARG A 351 38.82 -15.82 5.82
C ARG A 351 38.86 -17.04 6.77
N GLU A 352 38.31 -16.89 7.95
CA GLU A 352 38.17 -18.01 8.88
C GLU A 352 37.23 -19.08 8.35
N VAL A 353 36.14 -18.68 7.68
CA VAL A 353 35.12 -19.57 7.10
C VAL A 353 35.53 -20.07 5.69
N GLY A 354 36.15 -19.20 4.89
CA GLY A 354 36.56 -19.49 3.52
C GLY A 354 37.92 -18.86 3.20
N PRO A 355 39.05 -19.52 3.51
CA PRO A 355 40.39 -18.96 3.33
C PRO A 355 40.74 -18.62 1.88
N ASP A 356 40.09 -19.28 0.95
CA ASP A 356 40.27 -19.20 -0.51
C ASP A 356 39.36 -18.18 -1.17
N VAL A 357 38.45 -17.54 -0.42
CA VAL A 357 37.45 -16.61 -0.97
C VAL A 357 38.05 -15.20 -1.10
N PRO A 358 38.10 -14.64 -2.35
CA PRO A 358 38.55 -13.28 -2.55
C PRO A 358 37.61 -12.26 -1.93
N VAL A 359 38.13 -11.29 -1.17
CA VAL A 359 37.37 -10.20 -0.58
C VAL A 359 37.76 -8.88 -1.21
N LEU A 360 36.81 -8.20 -1.84
CA LEU A 360 36.95 -6.85 -2.39
C LEU A 360 36.49 -5.84 -1.36
N ARG A 361 37.39 -4.97 -0.92
CA ARG A 361 37.07 -3.90 0.03
C ARG A 361 36.59 -2.64 -0.68
N ARG A 362 35.51 -2.05 -0.18
CA ARG A 362 35.04 -0.74 -0.66
C ARG A 362 34.81 0.20 0.52
N HIS A 363 35.21 1.42 0.34
CA HIS A 363 35.07 2.47 1.35
C HIS A 363 34.02 3.49 0.88
N ALA A 364 32.99 3.75 1.73
CA ALA A 364 31.94 4.71 1.39
C ALA A 364 32.46 6.15 1.52
N ARG A 365 32.54 6.86 0.41
CA ARG A 365 32.88 8.28 0.32
C ARG A 365 31.65 9.19 0.24
N ARG A 366 30.46 8.61 0.06
CA ARG A 366 29.17 9.31 -0.09
C ARG A 366 28.16 8.74 0.90
N SER A 367 27.14 9.56 1.23
CA SER A 367 26.02 9.10 2.03
C SER A 367 25.27 7.93 1.35
N LYS A 368 24.54 7.12 2.12
CA LYS A 368 23.70 6.01 1.60
C LYS A 368 22.81 6.49 0.44
N ARG A 369 22.11 7.62 0.58
CA ARG A 369 21.30 8.22 -0.49
C ARG A 369 22.14 8.63 -1.72
N GLY A 370 23.33 9.19 -1.49
CA GLY A 370 24.22 9.60 -2.56
C GLY A 370 24.77 8.43 -3.40
N ARG A 371 24.85 7.23 -2.81
CA ARG A 371 25.19 5.98 -3.52
C ARG A 371 23.98 5.35 -4.20
N ALA A 372 22.82 5.39 -3.56
CA ALA A 372 21.60 4.78 -4.05
C ALA A 372 20.99 5.48 -5.28
N VAL A 373 21.03 6.82 -5.33
CA VAL A 373 20.45 7.59 -6.45
C VAL A 373 20.96 7.19 -7.84
N PRO A 374 22.28 7.05 -8.08
CA PRO A 374 22.77 6.56 -9.38
C PRO A 374 22.27 5.16 -9.73
N VAL A 375 22.11 4.27 -8.74
CA VAL A 375 21.59 2.91 -8.93
C VAL A 375 20.08 2.97 -9.25
N GLY A 376 19.31 3.81 -8.56
CA GLY A 376 17.88 4.04 -8.86
C GLY A 376 17.67 4.49 -10.33
N LEU A 377 18.54 5.35 -10.85
CA LEU A 377 18.50 5.73 -12.27
C LEU A 377 18.80 4.56 -13.23
N LEU A 378 19.56 3.56 -12.80
CA LEU A 378 19.77 2.35 -13.61
C LEU A 378 18.52 1.47 -13.61
N TYR A 379 17.78 1.38 -12.48
CA TYR A 379 16.48 0.71 -12.42
C TYR A 379 15.46 1.37 -13.35
N ALA A 380 15.30 2.68 -13.26
CA ALA A 380 14.39 3.45 -14.13
C ALA A 380 14.69 3.29 -15.64
N ARG A 381 15.94 2.94 -15.98
CA ARG A 381 16.39 2.68 -17.37
C ARG A 381 16.35 1.19 -17.76
N GLY A 382 15.84 0.32 -16.92
CA GLY A 382 15.79 -1.12 -17.16
C GLY A 382 17.16 -1.81 -17.23
N ARG A 383 18.18 -1.17 -16.64
CA ARG A 383 19.55 -1.72 -16.61
C ARG A 383 19.84 -2.61 -15.41
N VAL A 384 18.94 -2.67 -14.42
CA VAL A 384 18.96 -3.61 -13.31
C VAL A 384 17.71 -4.44 -13.37
N ARG A 385 17.84 -5.75 -13.28
CA ARG A 385 16.76 -6.72 -13.38
C ARG A 385 16.80 -7.69 -12.21
N HIS A 386 15.65 -8.02 -11.63
CA HIS A 386 15.53 -9.05 -10.61
C HIS A 386 15.19 -10.39 -11.26
N VAL A 387 15.88 -11.46 -10.85
CA VAL A 387 15.58 -12.83 -11.24
C VAL A 387 14.61 -13.41 -10.21
N GLY A 388 13.35 -13.56 -10.60
CA GLY A 388 12.29 -13.93 -9.66
C GLY A 388 11.92 -12.79 -8.69
N ARG A 389 11.24 -13.13 -7.60
CA ARG A 389 10.78 -12.19 -6.55
C ARG A 389 11.67 -12.30 -5.31
N MET A 390 11.98 -11.14 -4.72
CA MET A 390 12.78 -10.99 -3.50
C MET A 390 12.08 -9.98 -2.59
N ASP A 391 10.91 -10.37 -2.04
CA ASP A 391 9.96 -9.44 -1.40
C ASP A 391 10.61 -8.56 -0.31
N ALA A 392 11.45 -9.13 0.56
CA ALA A 392 12.10 -8.39 1.64
C ALA A 392 13.11 -7.33 1.14
N LEU A 393 13.94 -7.67 0.15
CA LEU A 393 14.87 -6.74 -0.50
C LEU A 393 14.12 -5.65 -1.25
N GLU A 394 13.11 -6.03 -2.02
CA GLU A 394 12.32 -5.12 -2.85
C GLU A 394 11.49 -4.15 -2.02
N ASP A 395 10.95 -4.58 -0.87
CA ASP A 395 10.23 -3.72 0.06
C ASP A 395 11.17 -2.70 0.71
N GLU A 396 12.38 -3.11 1.06
CA GLU A 396 13.40 -2.22 1.62
C GLU A 396 13.87 -1.19 0.60
N LEU A 397 14.10 -1.59 -0.66
CA LEU A 397 14.40 -0.69 -1.77
C LEU A 397 13.31 0.37 -1.96
N CYS A 398 12.06 -0.06 -2.07
CA CYS A 398 10.93 0.83 -2.35
C CYS A 398 10.56 1.74 -1.15
N SER A 399 10.96 1.39 0.07
CA SER A 399 10.77 2.23 1.25
C SER A 399 11.90 3.26 1.44
N PHE A 400 13.08 3.03 0.87
CA PHE A 400 14.25 3.88 1.07
C PHE A 400 14.07 5.30 0.52
N GLY A 401 14.24 6.27 1.39
CA GLY A 401 14.04 7.69 1.08
C GLY A 401 12.59 8.16 1.23
N GLY A 402 11.67 7.28 1.57
CA GLY A 402 10.29 7.60 1.89
C GLY A 402 10.09 8.00 3.36
N PRO A 403 8.90 8.56 3.71
CA PRO A 403 8.60 9.05 5.05
C PRO A 403 8.47 7.96 6.14
N HIS A 404 8.41 6.71 5.75
CA HIS A 404 8.26 5.55 6.64
C HIS A 404 9.46 4.61 6.62
N ALA A 405 10.61 5.06 6.08
CA ALA A 405 11.85 4.31 6.14
C ALA A 405 12.22 4.09 7.62
N SER A 406 12.12 2.85 8.09
CA SER A 406 12.44 2.46 9.47
C SER A 406 13.56 1.42 9.44
N GLY A 407 14.51 1.55 10.36
CA GLY A 407 15.66 0.64 10.48
C GLY A 407 16.82 0.97 9.54
N SER A 408 17.86 0.13 9.61
CA SER A 408 18.99 0.20 8.69
C SER A 408 18.65 -0.48 7.37
N PRO A 409 18.86 0.15 6.20
CA PRO A 409 18.55 -0.44 4.90
C PRO A 409 19.71 -1.34 4.41
N ASP A 410 20.00 -2.41 5.13
CA ASP A 410 21.21 -3.21 4.95
C ASP A 410 21.18 -4.04 3.66
N ARG A 411 20.00 -4.58 3.28
CA ARG A 411 19.81 -5.27 1.99
C ARG A 411 20.01 -4.32 0.81
N MET A 412 19.40 -3.12 0.94
CA MET A 412 19.52 -2.08 -0.09
C MET A 412 20.97 -1.62 -0.23
N ASP A 413 21.69 -1.41 0.88
CA ASP A 413 23.10 -1.01 0.80
C ASP A 413 23.96 -2.10 0.15
N ALA A 414 23.79 -3.37 0.51
CA ALA A 414 24.48 -4.49 -0.14
C ALA A 414 24.19 -4.50 -1.65
N LEU A 415 22.91 -4.37 -2.07
CA LEU A 415 22.55 -4.30 -3.48
C LEU A 415 23.19 -3.11 -4.20
N VAL A 416 23.15 -1.94 -3.56
CA VAL A 416 23.73 -0.71 -4.13
C VAL A 416 25.23 -0.87 -4.36
N TRP A 417 25.94 -1.50 -3.44
CA TRP A 417 27.35 -1.83 -3.62
C TRP A 417 27.59 -2.79 -4.79
N ALA A 418 26.82 -3.90 -4.86
CA ALA A 418 26.94 -4.86 -5.95
C ALA A 418 26.73 -4.20 -7.32
N VAL A 419 25.63 -3.47 -7.50
CA VAL A 419 25.30 -2.81 -8.78
C VAL A 419 26.27 -1.71 -9.11
N SER A 420 26.74 -0.94 -8.12
CA SER A 420 27.76 0.10 -8.34
C SER A 420 29.06 -0.49 -8.87
N GLU A 421 29.56 -1.55 -8.23
CA GLU A 421 30.79 -2.25 -8.67
C GLU A 421 30.65 -2.85 -10.08
N LEU A 422 29.48 -3.42 -10.37
CA LEU A 422 29.23 -4.08 -11.66
C LEU A 422 29.05 -3.10 -12.82
N LEU A 423 28.40 -1.93 -12.58
CA LEU A 423 27.97 -1.05 -13.67
C LEU A 423 28.55 0.37 -13.62
N LEU A 424 28.92 0.90 -12.45
CA LEU A 424 29.34 2.30 -12.28
C LEU A 424 30.84 2.44 -12.07
N ASP A 425 31.45 1.59 -11.22
CA ASP A 425 32.85 1.70 -10.79
C ASP A 425 33.80 0.88 -11.68
N ARG A 426 33.69 1.03 -12.99
CA ARG A 426 34.68 0.38 -13.88
C ARG A 426 36.02 1.05 -13.74
N PRO A 427 37.13 0.32 -13.53
CA PRO A 427 38.46 0.89 -13.70
C PRO A 427 38.59 1.41 -15.12
N ALA A 428 39.05 2.67 -15.29
CA ALA A 428 39.42 3.20 -16.60
C ALA A 428 40.42 2.23 -17.24
N PRO A 429 40.29 1.96 -18.55
CA PRO A 429 41.27 1.12 -19.23
C PRO A 429 42.66 1.72 -19.01
N LYS A 430 43.58 0.97 -18.40
CA LYS A 430 44.97 1.35 -18.32
C LYS A 430 45.52 1.31 -19.74
N VAL A 431 45.74 2.45 -20.33
CA VAL A 431 46.50 2.57 -21.59
C VAL A 431 47.95 2.27 -21.22
N HIS A 432 48.41 1.08 -21.52
CA HIS A 432 49.83 0.81 -21.56
C HIS A 432 50.39 1.44 -22.84
N LEU A 433 51.00 2.62 -22.68
CA LEU A 433 51.88 3.13 -23.73
C LEU A 433 53.13 2.25 -23.73
N PHE A 434 53.32 1.51 -24.81
CA PHE A 434 54.56 0.80 -25.13
C PHE A 434 55.54 1.77 -25.72
#